data_c31f60b52f761951284ea083a5c58821
#
_entry.id   c31f60b52f761951284ea083a5c58821
#
_cell.length_a   1.000
_cell.length_b   1.000
_cell.length_c   1.000
_cell.angle_alpha   90.00
_cell.angle_beta   90.00
_cell.angle_gamma   90.00
#
_symmetry.space_group_name_H-M   'P 1'
#
loop_
_entity.id
_entity.type
_entity.pdbx_description
1 polymer ?
#
loop_
_entity_poly.entity_id
_entity_poly.type
_entity_poly.pdbx_seq_one_letter_code
_entity_poly.pdbx_strand_id
1 'polypeptide(L)'
;LRWRPTPLRRALWLERHLKTPAKIYYKDESVSPGGSHKPNTAIAQAWYNKQAGTKILTTETGVGQWGGALSLACQLMGIECKVYMVKVSFEQKPFRQTLMRTWGGQLRR
;
A
#
# COMPACT_ATOMS: atom_id res chain seq x y z
N LEU A 1 -4.68 8.32 -11.01
CA LEU A 1 -4.60 8.27 -9.54
C LEU A 1 -4.55 9.69 -8.98
N ARG A 2 -5.50 10.06 -8.10
CA ARG A 2 -5.62 11.44 -7.60
C ARG A 2 -4.46 11.90 -6.69
N TRP A 3 -3.67 10.97 -6.11
CA TRP A 3 -2.52 11.32 -5.27
C TRP A 3 -1.19 11.38 -6.04
N ARG A 4 -1.23 11.24 -7.34
CA ARG A 4 -0.04 11.37 -8.18
C ARG A 4 -0.13 12.62 -9.04
N PRO A 5 1.02 13.25 -9.32
CA PRO A 5 2.38 12.88 -8.90
C PRO A 5 2.62 13.14 -7.40
N THR A 6 3.37 12.24 -6.74
CA THR A 6 3.83 12.46 -5.36
C THR A 6 5.03 13.43 -5.34
N PRO A 7 5.24 14.19 -4.24
CA PRO A 7 6.31 15.18 -4.19
C PRO A 7 7.70 14.56 -4.33
N LEU A 8 8.58 15.23 -5.05
CA LEU A 8 10.03 14.99 -5.02
C LEU A 8 10.65 16.00 -4.08
N ARG A 9 11.25 15.55 -2.99
CA ARG A 9 11.82 16.41 -1.96
C ARG A 9 13.33 16.23 -1.88
N ARG A 10 14.05 17.33 -1.62
CA ARG A 10 15.49 17.27 -1.35
C ARG A 10 15.74 17.09 0.15
N ALA A 11 16.58 16.14 0.49
CA ALA A 11 16.91 15.79 1.87
C ALA A 11 18.10 16.63 2.41
N LEU A 12 17.94 17.95 2.50
CA LEU A 12 19.00 18.88 2.88
C LEU A 12 19.62 18.58 4.24
N TRP A 13 18.82 18.18 5.22
CA TRP A 13 19.32 17.81 6.55
C TRP A 13 20.18 16.56 6.51
N LEU A 14 19.80 15.57 5.70
CA LEU A 14 20.60 14.35 5.53
C LEU A 14 21.92 14.64 4.84
N GLU A 15 21.92 15.48 3.79
CA GLU A 15 23.15 15.92 3.12
C GLU A 15 24.12 16.59 4.10
N ARG A 16 23.63 17.50 4.94
CA ARG A 16 24.42 18.18 5.97
C ARG A 16 24.95 17.21 7.02
N HIS A 17 24.10 16.31 7.51
CA HIS A 17 24.48 15.31 8.50
C HIS A 17 25.58 14.38 7.99
N LEU A 18 25.47 13.93 6.75
CA LEU A 18 26.47 13.08 6.10
C LEU A 18 27.70 13.83 5.60
N LYS A 19 27.70 15.16 5.66
CA LYS A 19 28.78 16.03 5.13
C LYS A 19 29.17 15.63 3.70
N THR A 20 28.18 15.31 2.86
CA THR A 20 28.39 14.86 1.48
C THR A 20 28.14 15.97 0.47
N PRO A 21 28.90 16.05 -0.64
CA PRO A 21 28.59 16.93 -1.75
C PRO A 21 27.41 16.41 -2.61
N ALA A 22 26.96 15.18 -2.40
CA ALA A 22 25.87 14.58 -3.13
C ALA A 22 24.54 15.29 -2.85
N LYS A 23 23.72 15.48 -3.89
CA LYS A 23 22.36 15.97 -3.75
C LYS A 23 21.43 14.78 -3.61
N ILE A 24 20.82 14.64 -2.43
CA ILE A 24 19.95 13.50 -2.07
C ILE A 24 18.50 13.90 -2.20
N TYR A 25 17.74 13.14 -2.99
CA TYR A 25 16.30 13.34 -3.18
C TYR A 25 15.53 12.08 -2.80
N TYR A 26 14.27 12.26 -2.35
CA TYR A 26 13.35 11.17 -2.10
C TYR A 26 11.96 11.50 -2.65
N LYS A 27 11.26 10.45 -3.12
CA LYS A 27 9.84 10.52 -3.46
C LYS A 27 9.02 10.35 -2.20
N ASP A 28 8.25 11.36 -1.86
CA ASP A 28 7.41 11.34 -0.67
C ASP A 28 6.10 10.60 -0.96
N GLU A 29 6.08 9.31 -0.68
CA GLU A 29 4.90 8.45 -0.85
C GLU A 29 3.97 8.43 0.39
N SER A 30 4.27 9.21 1.42
CA SER A 30 3.42 9.34 2.61
C SER A 30 2.05 9.97 2.31
N VAL A 31 1.97 10.74 1.23
CA VAL A 31 0.74 11.39 0.76
C VAL A 31 -0.26 10.44 0.09
N SER A 32 0.11 9.19 -0.15
CA SER A 32 -0.81 8.19 -0.68
C SER A 32 -1.83 7.75 0.37
N PRO A 33 -3.03 7.29 -0.01
CA PRO A 33 -4.04 6.82 0.96
C PRO A 33 -3.56 5.71 1.89
N GLY A 34 -2.62 4.88 1.43
CA GLY A 34 -2.00 3.81 2.22
C GLY A 34 -0.73 4.24 2.96
N GLY A 35 -0.30 5.50 2.85
CA GLY A 35 0.92 6.02 3.46
C GLY A 35 2.20 5.35 2.94
N SER A 36 2.18 4.77 1.73
CA SER A 36 3.32 4.08 1.12
C SER A 36 3.21 4.04 -0.41
N HIS A 37 4.27 3.55 -1.08
CA HIS A 37 4.30 3.33 -2.54
C HIS A 37 3.44 2.14 -3.01
N LYS A 38 3.07 1.23 -2.11
CA LYS A 38 2.39 -0.03 -2.47
C LYS A 38 1.06 0.14 -3.21
N PRO A 39 0.21 1.15 -2.90
CA PRO A 39 -0.99 1.39 -3.69
C PRO A 39 -0.76 1.62 -5.18
N ASN A 40 0.41 2.14 -5.56
CA ASN A 40 0.71 2.39 -6.97
C ASN A 40 0.72 1.09 -7.79
N THR A 41 1.38 0.05 -7.26
CA THR A 41 1.43 -1.25 -7.94
C THR A 41 0.13 -2.07 -7.72
N ALA A 42 -0.48 -1.97 -6.53
CA ALA A 42 -1.72 -2.68 -6.22
C ALA A 42 -2.86 -2.28 -7.17
N ILE A 43 -2.98 -1.00 -7.49
CA ILE A 43 -4.01 -0.50 -8.42
C ILE A 43 -3.78 -1.03 -9.83
N ALA A 44 -2.54 -1.05 -10.31
CA ALA A 44 -2.24 -1.62 -11.63
C ALA A 44 -2.60 -3.12 -11.68
N GLN A 45 -2.21 -3.88 -10.65
CA GLN A 45 -2.55 -5.31 -10.55
C GLN A 45 -4.07 -5.54 -10.50
N ALA A 46 -4.79 -4.80 -9.67
CA ALA A 46 -6.26 -4.92 -9.61
C ALA A 46 -6.92 -4.55 -10.95
N TRP A 47 -6.43 -3.51 -11.61
CA TRP A 47 -6.92 -3.12 -12.93
C TRP A 47 -6.78 -4.24 -13.97
N TYR A 48 -5.59 -4.79 -14.13
CA TYR A 48 -5.36 -5.86 -15.12
C TYR A 48 -6.16 -7.13 -14.79
N ASN A 49 -6.26 -7.48 -13.52
CA ASN A 49 -7.10 -8.61 -13.10
C ASN A 49 -8.58 -8.36 -13.39
N LYS A 50 -9.08 -7.15 -13.18
CA LYS A 50 -10.45 -6.79 -13.55
C LYS A 50 -10.69 -6.94 -15.06
N GLN A 51 -9.77 -6.47 -15.90
CA GLN A 51 -9.86 -6.63 -17.36
C GLN A 51 -9.87 -8.10 -17.76
N ALA A 52 -9.16 -8.97 -17.05
CA ALA A 52 -9.17 -10.41 -17.24
C ALA A 52 -10.42 -11.12 -16.66
N GLY A 53 -11.39 -10.37 -16.10
CA GLY A 53 -12.63 -10.93 -15.56
C GLY A 53 -12.49 -11.55 -14.16
N THR A 54 -11.38 -11.36 -13.47
CA THR A 54 -11.15 -11.85 -12.11
C THR A 54 -12.18 -11.25 -11.14
N LYS A 55 -12.81 -12.11 -10.33
CA LYS A 55 -13.82 -11.71 -9.34
C LYS A 55 -13.23 -11.55 -7.94
N ILE A 56 -12.21 -12.33 -7.62
CA ILE A 56 -11.61 -12.38 -6.28
C ILE A 56 -10.09 -12.36 -6.44
N LEU A 57 -9.42 -11.45 -5.75
CA LEU A 57 -7.97 -11.47 -5.57
C LEU A 57 -7.64 -11.97 -4.16
N THR A 58 -6.68 -12.88 -4.10
CA THR A 58 -6.19 -13.45 -2.83
C THR A 58 -4.73 -13.09 -2.67
N THR A 59 -4.34 -12.68 -1.49
CA THR A 59 -2.94 -12.36 -1.18
C THR A 59 -2.59 -12.68 0.27
N GLU A 60 -1.30 -12.77 0.54
CA GLU A 60 -0.76 -12.74 1.89
C GLU A 60 -0.27 -11.33 2.25
N THR A 61 -0.07 -11.08 3.55
CA THR A 61 0.59 -9.87 4.04
C THR A 61 1.28 -10.14 5.37
N GLY A 62 2.54 -9.74 5.48
CA GLY A 62 3.28 -9.82 6.74
C GLY A 62 2.68 -8.89 7.80
N VAL A 63 2.97 -7.61 7.71
CA VAL A 63 2.57 -6.58 8.69
C VAL A 63 1.37 -5.72 8.25
N GLY A 64 0.71 -6.06 7.15
CA GLY A 64 -0.56 -5.45 6.71
C GLY A 64 -0.43 -4.32 5.70
N GLN A 65 0.75 -3.85 5.32
CA GLN A 65 0.88 -2.77 4.33
C GLN A 65 0.41 -3.19 2.93
N TRP A 66 0.84 -4.37 2.47
CA TRP A 66 0.42 -4.88 1.17
C TRP A 66 -1.06 -5.25 1.15
N GLY A 67 -1.53 -5.94 2.18
CA GLY A 67 -2.95 -6.27 2.33
C GLY A 67 -3.84 -5.03 2.31
N GLY A 68 -3.45 -3.95 3.00
CA GLY A 68 -4.16 -2.67 2.94
C GLY A 68 -4.17 -2.05 1.53
N ALA A 69 -3.01 -2.02 0.87
CA ALA A 69 -2.90 -1.47 -0.48
C ALA A 69 -3.76 -2.23 -1.50
N LEU A 70 -3.76 -3.57 -1.42
CA LEU A 70 -4.56 -4.40 -2.32
C LEU A 70 -6.06 -4.30 -2.00
N SER A 71 -6.45 -4.25 -0.71
CA SER A 71 -7.85 -4.03 -0.32
C SER A 71 -8.39 -2.73 -0.90
N LEU A 72 -7.64 -1.63 -0.79
CA LEU A 72 -7.99 -0.35 -1.42
C LEU A 72 -8.15 -0.48 -2.94
N ALA A 73 -7.19 -1.11 -3.59
CA ALA A 73 -7.21 -1.27 -5.05
C ALA A 73 -8.41 -2.11 -5.52
N CYS A 74 -8.70 -3.20 -4.83
CA CYS A 74 -9.84 -4.06 -5.11
C CYS A 74 -11.18 -3.33 -4.89
N GLN A 75 -11.29 -2.56 -3.82
CA GLN A 75 -12.46 -1.71 -3.56
C GLN A 75 -12.72 -0.73 -4.69
N LEU A 76 -11.67 -0.04 -5.16
CA LEU A 76 -11.78 0.91 -6.28
C LEU A 76 -12.18 0.23 -7.60
N MET A 77 -11.81 -1.04 -7.78
CA MET A 77 -12.08 -1.80 -9.01
C MET A 77 -13.34 -2.67 -8.92
N GLY A 78 -14.00 -2.76 -7.76
CA GLY A 78 -15.16 -3.62 -7.56
C GLY A 78 -14.81 -5.12 -7.63
N ILE A 79 -13.65 -5.51 -7.10
CA ILE A 79 -13.17 -6.90 -6.99
C ILE A 79 -13.16 -7.29 -5.52
N GLU A 80 -13.54 -8.51 -5.18
CA GLU A 80 -13.38 -9.04 -3.83
C GLU A 80 -11.90 -9.23 -3.49
N CYS A 81 -11.51 -8.94 -2.24
CA CYS A 81 -10.15 -9.12 -1.76
C CYS A 81 -10.11 -10.03 -0.53
N LYS A 82 -9.35 -11.12 -0.61
CA LYS A 82 -9.05 -12.00 0.54
C LYS A 82 -7.59 -11.83 0.94
N VAL A 83 -7.36 -11.48 2.21
CA VAL A 83 -6.04 -11.21 2.74
C VAL A 83 -5.72 -12.17 3.87
N TYR A 84 -4.65 -12.92 3.74
CA TYR A 84 -4.10 -13.77 4.79
C TYR A 84 -2.95 -13.05 5.48
N MET A 85 -3.12 -12.73 6.76
CA MET A 85 -2.12 -11.99 7.53
C MET A 85 -1.37 -12.91 8.48
N VAL A 86 -0.06 -12.74 8.57
CA VAL A 86 0.78 -13.46 9.53
C VAL A 86 0.23 -13.29 10.96
N LYS A 87 0.02 -14.40 11.67
CA LYS A 87 -0.67 -14.47 12.97
C LYS A 87 -0.12 -13.48 14.00
N VAL A 88 1.20 -13.43 14.19
CA VAL A 88 1.83 -12.51 15.15
C VAL A 88 1.52 -11.05 14.82
N SER A 89 1.61 -10.68 13.55
CA SER A 89 1.29 -9.32 13.10
C SER A 89 -0.20 -9.03 13.17
N PHE A 90 -1.04 -10.02 12.95
CA PHE A 90 -2.50 -9.90 13.11
C PHE A 90 -2.86 -9.45 14.53
N GLU A 91 -2.24 -10.05 15.54
CA GLU A 91 -2.48 -9.72 16.94
C GLU A 91 -1.87 -8.36 17.33
N GLN A 92 -0.69 -8.03 16.84
CA GLN A 92 0.05 -6.83 17.20
C GLN A 92 -0.35 -5.55 16.42
N LYS A 93 -1.07 -5.68 15.31
CA LYS A 93 -1.38 -4.56 14.40
C LYS A 93 -2.88 -4.38 14.15
N PRO A 94 -3.69 -4.10 15.21
CA PRO A 94 -5.14 -4.00 15.09
C PRO A 94 -5.58 -2.89 14.11
N PHE A 95 -4.88 -1.75 14.06
CA PHE A 95 -5.21 -0.67 13.14
C PHE A 95 -5.04 -1.07 11.66
N ARG A 96 -4.10 -1.96 11.35
CA ARG A 96 -3.95 -2.51 10.00
C ARG A 96 -5.13 -3.38 9.60
N GLN A 97 -5.66 -4.15 10.54
CA GLN A 97 -6.88 -4.94 10.32
C GLN A 97 -8.08 -4.04 10.04
N THR A 98 -8.26 -3.00 10.87
CA THR A 98 -9.34 -2.02 10.69
C THR A 98 -9.26 -1.37 9.30
N LEU A 99 -8.09 -0.92 8.89
CA LEU A 99 -7.88 -0.31 7.59
C LEU A 99 -8.26 -1.25 6.43
N MET A 100 -7.80 -2.51 6.46
CA MET A 100 -8.15 -3.50 5.43
C MET A 100 -9.65 -3.76 5.37
N ARG A 101 -10.31 -3.91 6.52
CA ARG A 101 -11.77 -4.11 6.60
C ARG A 101 -12.55 -2.90 6.10
N THR A 102 -12.12 -1.69 6.42
CA THR A 102 -12.71 -0.43 5.93
C THR A 102 -12.70 -0.39 4.40
N TRP A 103 -11.67 -0.94 3.78
CA TRP A 103 -11.57 -1.07 2.32
C TRP A 103 -12.13 -2.39 1.78
N GLY A 104 -12.99 -3.06 2.52
CA GLY A 104 -13.71 -4.26 2.05
C GLY A 104 -12.86 -5.54 2.00
N GLY A 105 -11.63 -5.52 2.51
CA GLY A 105 -10.77 -6.71 2.57
C GLY A 105 -11.31 -7.77 3.54
N GLN A 106 -11.48 -8.99 3.08
CA GLN A 106 -11.81 -10.16 3.90
C GLN A 106 -10.53 -10.70 4.54
N LEU A 107 -10.32 -10.35 5.80
CA LEU A 107 -9.08 -10.68 6.51
C LEU A 107 -9.16 -12.03 7.21
N ARG A 108 -8.13 -12.85 7.01
CA ARG A 108 -7.91 -14.16 7.66
C ARG A 108 -6.54 -14.19 8.33
N ARG A 109 -6.37 -15.00 9.35
CA ARG A 109 -5.11 -15.29 10.04
C ARG A 109 -4.65 -16.73 9.75
#